data_80c7f659e79ccf0c6df2e18a280782c6
#
_entry.id   80c7f659e79ccf0c6df2e18a280782c6
#
_cell.length_a   1.000
_cell.length_b   1.000
_cell.length_c   1.000
_cell.angle_alpha   90.00
_cell.angle_beta   90.00
_cell.angle_gamma   90.00
#
_symmetry.space_group_name_H-M   'P 1'
#
loop_
_entity.id
_entity.type
_entity.pdbx_description
1 polymer ?
#
loop_
_entity_poly.entity_id
_entity_poly.type
_entity_poly.pdbx_seq_one_letter_code
_entity_poly.pdbx_strand_id
1 'polypeptide(L)'
;MPKLTEEMIEAIKYSTTMEINGRSFYEEAAKMTHNEYGEKVFEKLAKDETEHIKKFGEIFTTALDGEEWKKYVNQEESNKESVLDKLKARIEKQGKEERASDLEALRIGMELERDSIDYYKKLVDNTEDQTVKQVFSKIIEEEKYHYDLLQAEYDQLTGSGFWFDIAEFRMDGKF
;
A
#
# COMPACT_ATOMS: atom_id res chain seq x y z
N MET A 1 23.64 1.12 18.31
CA MET A 1 22.47 0.27 18.06
C MET A 1 22.94 -1.17 17.85
N PRO A 2 22.21 -2.19 18.30
CA PRO A 2 22.54 -3.56 17.93
C PRO A 2 22.52 -3.69 16.39
N LYS A 3 23.48 -4.41 15.83
CA LYS A 3 23.50 -4.71 14.40
C LYS A 3 22.26 -5.56 14.07
N LEU A 4 21.48 -5.15 13.07
CA LEU A 4 20.40 -5.99 12.55
C LEU A 4 20.95 -7.33 12.08
N THR A 5 20.19 -8.40 12.30
CA THR A 5 20.54 -9.72 11.75
C THR A 5 20.37 -9.74 10.23
N GLU A 6 21.09 -10.62 9.54
CA GLU A 6 20.92 -10.80 8.09
C GLU A 6 19.47 -11.10 7.72
N GLU A 7 18.79 -11.91 8.52
CA GLU A 7 17.37 -12.23 8.35
C GLU A 7 16.50 -10.98 8.42
N MET A 8 16.77 -10.09 9.37
CA MET A 8 16.02 -8.83 9.49
C MET A 8 16.30 -7.88 8.33
N ILE A 9 17.54 -7.83 7.84
CA ILE A 9 17.89 -7.04 6.66
C ILE A 9 17.11 -7.52 5.44
N GLU A 10 17.04 -8.83 5.20
CA GLU A 10 16.26 -9.39 4.10
C GLU A 10 14.75 -9.14 4.27
N ALA A 11 14.26 -9.21 5.50
CA ALA A 11 12.87 -8.88 5.79
C ALA A 11 12.52 -7.42 5.46
N ILE A 12 13.40 -6.47 5.80
CA ILE A 12 13.22 -5.04 5.48
C ILE A 12 13.32 -4.81 3.96
N LYS A 13 14.24 -5.51 3.27
CA LYS A 13 14.31 -5.46 1.80
C LYS A 13 13.00 -5.93 1.16
N TYR A 14 12.46 -7.04 1.62
CA TYR A 14 11.19 -7.55 1.12
C TYR A 14 10.04 -6.57 1.39
N SER A 15 9.99 -5.99 2.60
CA SER A 15 9.06 -4.92 2.93
C SER A 15 9.16 -3.75 1.95
N THR A 16 10.38 -3.28 1.68
CA THR A 16 10.61 -2.19 0.72
C THR A 16 10.10 -2.55 -0.68
N THR A 17 10.28 -3.79 -1.12
CA THR A 17 9.72 -4.27 -2.39
C THR A 17 8.20 -4.21 -2.40
N MET A 18 7.54 -4.59 -1.31
CA MET A 18 6.08 -4.52 -1.19
C MET A 18 5.59 -3.07 -1.35
N GLU A 19 6.23 -2.10 -0.68
CA GLU A 19 5.88 -0.67 -0.78
C GLU A 19 6.13 -0.11 -2.20
N ILE A 20 7.23 -0.49 -2.84
CA ILE A 20 7.51 -0.07 -4.23
C ILE A 20 6.43 -0.59 -5.18
N ASN A 21 6.00 -1.83 -5.01
CA ASN A 21 4.93 -2.44 -5.80
C ASN A 21 3.58 -1.76 -5.51
N GLY A 22 3.26 -1.52 -4.24
CA GLY A 22 2.06 -0.79 -3.80
C GLY A 22 2.00 0.60 -4.39
N ARG A 23 3.06 1.40 -4.22
CA ARG A 23 3.18 2.74 -4.80
C ARG A 23 2.93 2.73 -6.31
N SER A 24 3.62 1.84 -7.02
CA SER A 24 3.52 1.74 -8.47
C SER A 24 2.12 1.34 -8.92
N PHE A 25 1.47 0.45 -8.17
CA PHE A 25 0.08 0.09 -8.41
C PHE A 25 -0.86 1.28 -8.20
N TYR A 26 -0.73 2.00 -7.09
CA TYR A 26 -1.60 3.14 -6.79
C TYR A 26 -1.41 4.30 -7.77
N GLU A 27 -0.17 4.58 -8.19
CA GLU A 27 0.11 5.57 -9.25
C GLU A 27 -0.59 5.21 -10.57
N GLU A 28 -0.63 3.95 -10.93
CA GLU A 28 -1.30 3.49 -12.15
C GLU A 28 -2.82 3.44 -11.98
N ALA A 29 -3.31 2.96 -10.84
CA ALA A 29 -4.73 2.93 -10.51
C ALA A 29 -5.35 4.34 -10.51
N ALA A 30 -4.63 5.35 -10.01
CA ALA A 30 -5.06 6.75 -10.07
C ALA A 30 -5.27 7.24 -11.51
N LYS A 31 -4.41 6.81 -12.44
CA LYS A 31 -4.54 7.18 -13.87
C LYS A 31 -5.66 6.44 -14.58
N MET A 32 -5.98 5.24 -14.14
CA MET A 32 -6.93 4.34 -14.80
C MET A 32 -8.36 4.48 -14.29
N THR A 33 -8.54 4.97 -13.07
CA THR A 33 -9.87 5.10 -12.46
C THR A 33 -10.70 6.18 -13.16
N HIS A 34 -12.00 5.95 -13.25
CA HIS A 34 -13.00 6.87 -13.82
C HIS A 34 -13.73 7.66 -12.74
N ASN A 35 -13.41 7.39 -11.49
CA ASN A 35 -14.01 8.01 -10.32
C ASN A 35 -13.05 9.04 -9.69
N GLU A 36 -13.48 10.32 -9.60
CA GLU A 36 -12.66 11.41 -9.05
C GLU A 36 -12.23 11.17 -7.59
N TYR A 37 -13.08 10.54 -6.77
CA TYR A 37 -12.72 10.21 -5.39
C TYR A 37 -11.73 9.06 -5.34
N GLY A 38 -11.93 8.02 -6.16
CA GLY A 38 -10.99 6.92 -6.32
C GLY A 38 -9.60 7.40 -6.75
N GLU A 39 -9.54 8.33 -7.70
CA GLU A 39 -8.27 8.97 -8.11
C GLU A 39 -7.55 9.60 -6.91
N LYS A 40 -8.24 10.43 -6.13
CA LYS A 40 -7.66 11.08 -4.93
C LYS A 40 -7.23 10.07 -3.86
N VAL A 41 -7.99 8.99 -3.68
CA VAL A 41 -7.62 7.91 -2.76
C VAL A 41 -6.33 7.24 -3.22
N PHE A 42 -6.23 6.83 -4.48
CA PHE A 42 -5.03 6.19 -5.02
C PHE A 42 -3.82 7.11 -5.02
N GLU A 43 -3.97 8.39 -5.35
CA GLU A 43 -2.88 9.38 -5.27
C GLU A 43 -2.36 9.54 -3.83
N LYS A 44 -3.26 9.60 -2.86
CA LYS A 44 -2.90 9.67 -1.45
C LYS A 44 -2.12 8.41 -1.04
N LEU A 45 -2.61 7.22 -1.37
CA LEU A 45 -1.96 5.97 -1.05
C LEU A 45 -0.55 5.89 -1.67
N ALA A 46 -0.39 6.23 -2.94
CA ALA A 46 0.91 6.27 -3.61
C ALA A 46 1.92 7.20 -2.90
N LYS A 47 1.44 8.32 -2.37
CA LYS A 47 2.27 9.24 -1.59
C LYS A 47 2.66 8.64 -0.24
N ASP A 48 1.74 8.00 0.45
CA ASP A 48 1.99 7.38 1.75
C ASP A 48 3.00 6.23 1.61
N GLU A 49 2.89 5.37 0.58
CA GLU A 49 3.88 4.34 0.25
C GLU A 49 5.29 4.92 0.01
N THR A 50 5.37 6.08 -0.60
CA THR A 50 6.65 6.78 -0.77
C THR A 50 7.29 7.15 0.57
N GLU A 51 6.50 7.55 1.56
CA GLU A 51 6.99 7.83 2.90
C GLU A 51 7.41 6.55 3.65
N HIS A 52 6.71 5.42 3.43
CA HIS A 52 7.11 4.12 3.98
C HIS A 52 8.47 3.67 3.44
N ILE A 53 8.69 3.77 2.13
CA ILE A 53 9.99 3.48 1.49
C ILE A 53 11.12 4.31 2.13
N LYS A 54 10.87 5.60 2.40
CA LYS A 54 11.85 6.47 3.08
C LYS A 54 12.14 5.99 4.51
N LYS A 55 11.10 5.66 5.28
CA LYS A 55 11.25 5.13 6.65
C LYS A 55 12.10 3.86 6.66
N PHE A 56 11.86 2.94 5.71
CA PHE A 56 12.70 1.75 5.56
C PHE A 56 14.14 2.11 5.18
N GLY A 57 14.34 3.07 4.28
CA GLY A 57 15.66 3.57 3.91
C GLY A 57 16.44 4.13 5.09
N GLU A 58 15.78 4.82 6.02
CA GLU A 58 16.41 5.31 7.25
C GLU A 58 16.90 4.16 8.15
N ILE A 59 16.11 3.07 8.27
CA ILE A 59 16.53 1.87 9.00
C ILE A 59 17.73 1.24 8.33
N PHE A 60 17.74 1.09 7.01
CA PHE A 60 18.87 0.56 6.24
C PHE A 60 20.13 1.40 6.43
N THR A 61 20.03 2.71 6.33
CA THR A 61 21.17 3.62 6.50
C THR A 61 21.80 3.45 7.87
N THR A 62 20.98 3.26 8.90
CA THR A 62 21.45 3.05 10.28
C THR A 62 22.09 1.67 10.47
N ALA A 63 21.58 0.64 9.75
CA ALA A 63 21.99 -0.75 9.95
C ALA A 63 23.18 -1.18 9.08
N LEU A 64 23.31 -0.63 7.87
CA LEU A 64 24.25 -1.11 6.82
C LEU A 64 25.35 -0.11 6.48
N ASP A 65 25.48 0.99 7.22
CA ASP A 65 26.58 1.95 7.05
C ASP A 65 26.72 2.47 5.61
N GLY A 66 25.68 3.07 5.07
CA GLY A 66 25.79 3.75 3.78
C GLY A 66 24.57 3.76 2.86
N GLU A 67 24.82 4.12 1.60
CA GLU A 67 23.80 4.35 0.57
C GLU A 67 23.41 3.08 -0.21
N GLU A 68 23.80 1.89 0.22
CA GLU A 68 23.54 0.64 -0.51
C GLU A 68 22.04 0.36 -0.70
N TRP A 69 21.23 0.78 0.26
CA TRP A 69 19.77 0.66 0.15
C TRP A 69 19.19 1.41 -1.05
N LYS A 70 19.79 2.54 -1.46
CA LYS A 70 19.36 3.29 -2.65
C LYS A 70 19.57 2.49 -3.93
N LYS A 71 20.67 1.74 -4.01
CA LYS A 71 20.91 0.84 -5.15
C LYS A 71 19.86 -0.26 -5.20
N TYR A 72 19.50 -0.81 -4.04
CA TYR A 72 18.46 -1.82 -3.93
C TYR A 72 17.09 -1.27 -4.40
N VAL A 73 16.65 -0.14 -3.89
CA VAL A 73 15.39 0.51 -4.30
C VAL A 73 15.38 0.77 -5.81
N ASN A 74 16.46 1.28 -6.39
CA ASN A 74 16.56 1.51 -7.83
C ASN A 74 16.48 0.20 -8.64
N GLN A 75 17.01 -0.90 -8.11
CA GLN A 75 16.92 -2.23 -8.73
C GLN A 75 15.49 -2.76 -8.71
N GLU A 76 14.81 -2.64 -7.57
CA GLU A 76 13.41 -3.06 -7.42
C GLU A 76 12.47 -2.19 -8.26
N GLU A 77 12.71 -0.89 -8.36
CA GLU A 77 11.95 -0.01 -9.26
C GLU A 77 12.06 -0.43 -10.73
N SER A 78 13.18 -1.01 -11.15
CA SER A 78 13.33 -1.54 -12.51
C SER A 78 12.53 -2.84 -12.75
N ASN A 79 12.18 -3.57 -11.70
CA ASN A 79 11.42 -4.83 -11.77
C ASN A 79 9.90 -4.65 -11.63
N LYS A 80 9.43 -3.44 -11.28
CA LYS A 80 8.01 -3.15 -11.04
C LYS A 80 7.10 -3.40 -12.24
N GLU A 81 7.62 -3.28 -13.46
CA GLU A 81 6.84 -3.40 -14.69
C GLU A 81 6.14 -4.76 -14.79
N SER A 82 6.80 -5.85 -14.43
CA SER A 82 6.22 -7.19 -14.47
C SER A 82 5.05 -7.39 -13.48
N VAL A 83 5.08 -6.71 -12.34
CA VAL A 83 4.00 -6.73 -11.33
C VAL A 83 2.82 -5.92 -11.82
N LEU A 84 3.06 -4.72 -12.35
CA LEU A 84 2.03 -3.87 -12.93
C LEU A 84 1.31 -4.54 -14.09
N ASP A 85 2.01 -5.25 -14.98
CA ASP A 85 1.41 -5.98 -16.11
C ASP A 85 0.42 -7.05 -15.64
N LYS A 86 0.74 -7.77 -14.56
CA LYS A 86 -0.15 -8.76 -13.97
C LYS A 86 -1.40 -8.11 -13.37
N LEU A 87 -1.24 -6.95 -12.72
CA LEU A 87 -2.34 -6.22 -12.11
C LEU A 87 -3.25 -5.62 -13.19
N LYS A 88 -2.68 -5.02 -14.24
CA LYS A 88 -3.42 -4.54 -15.41
C LYS A 88 -4.22 -5.66 -16.08
N ALA A 89 -3.61 -6.82 -16.27
CA ALA A 89 -4.29 -7.99 -16.85
C ALA A 89 -5.48 -8.46 -16.00
N ARG A 90 -5.43 -8.35 -14.67
CA ARG A 90 -6.59 -8.63 -13.80
C ARG A 90 -7.72 -7.63 -14.03
N ILE A 91 -7.39 -6.34 -14.09
CA ILE A 91 -8.37 -5.27 -14.31
C ILE A 91 -9.02 -5.44 -15.70
N GLU A 92 -8.24 -5.69 -16.75
CA GLU A 92 -8.73 -5.88 -18.11
C GLU A 92 -9.65 -7.10 -18.26
N LYS A 93 -9.42 -8.16 -17.48
CA LYS A 93 -10.30 -9.35 -17.48
C LYS A 93 -11.71 -9.09 -16.97
N GLN A 94 -11.93 -8.03 -16.20
CA GLN A 94 -13.24 -7.65 -15.68
C GLN A 94 -14.16 -7.04 -16.76
N GLY A 95 -13.63 -6.81 -17.96
CA GLY A 95 -14.39 -6.29 -19.09
C GLY A 95 -14.22 -4.78 -19.28
N LYS A 96 -14.94 -4.26 -20.27
CA LYS A 96 -14.84 -2.83 -20.67
C LYS A 96 -15.71 -1.90 -19.82
N GLU A 97 -16.33 -2.40 -18.79
CA GLU A 97 -17.20 -1.61 -17.93
C GLU A 97 -16.33 -0.84 -16.90
N GLU A 98 -16.33 0.50 -17.00
CA GLU A 98 -15.53 1.39 -16.17
C GLU A 98 -15.67 1.10 -14.67
N ARG A 99 -16.92 0.93 -14.22
CA ARG A 99 -17.22 0.61 -12.83
C ARG A 99 -16.62 -0.73 -12.38
N ALA A 100 -16.67 -1.76 -13.23
CA ALA A 100 -16.09 -3.07 -12.90
C ALA A 100 -14.56 -2.98 -12.79
N SER A 101 -13.92 -2.18 -13.64
CA SER A 101 -12.50 -1.89 -13.59
C SER A 101 -12.10 -1.16 -12.30
N ASP A 102 -12.85 -0.12 -11.93
CA ASP A 102 -12.61 0.65 -10.70
C ASP A 102 -12.77 -0.22 -9.45
N LEU A 103 -13.82 -1.06 -9.40
CA LEU A 103 -14.02 -2.00 -8.29
C LEU A 103 -12.90 -3.04 -8.17
N GLU A 104 -12.38 -3.53 -9.30
CA GLU A 104 -11.27 -4.48 -9.28
C GLU A 104 -9.97 -3.82 -8.81
N ALA A 105 -9.70 -2.59 -9.21
CA ALA A 105 -8.55 -1.84 -8.71
C ALA A 105 -8.62 -1.67 -7.18
N LEU A 106 -9.79 -1.34 -6.63
CA LEU A 106 -9.99 -1.23 -5.17
C LEU A 106 -9.79 -2.58 -4.46
N ARG A 107 -10.27 -3.69 -5.05
CA ARG A 107 -10.05 -5.05 -4.49
C ARG A 107 -8.57 -5.41 -4.46
N ILE A 108 -7.84 -5.14 -5.53
CA ILE A 108 -6.39 -5.38 -5.59
C ILE A 108 -5.68 -4.55 -4.53
N GLY A 109 -6.02 -3.27 -4.39
CA GLY A 109 -5.48 -2.42 -3.33
C GLY A 109 -5.71 -3.02 -1.94
N MET A 110 -6.93 -3.42 -1.62
CA MET A 110 -7.25 -4.06 -0.33
C MET A 110 -6.48 -5.38 -0.11
N GLU A 111 -6.21 -6.16 -1.16
CA GLU A 111 -5.37 -7.36 -1.06
C GLU A 111 -3.93 -6.99 -0.72
N LEU A 112 -3.35 -5.97 -1.38
CA LEU A 112 -2.00 -5.49 -1.12
C LEU A 112 -1.85 -5.02 0.33
N GLU A 113 -2.77 -4.20 0.83
CA GLU A 113 -2.74 -3.72 2.21
C GLU A 113 -2.84 -4.87 3.23
N ARG A 114 -3.71 -5.83 2.98
CA ARG A 114 -3.85 -7.00 3.86
C ARG A 114 -2.57 -7.84 3.91
N ASP A 115 -1.96 -8.08 2.76
CA ASP A 115 -0.72 -8.84 2.67
C ASP A 115 0.41 -8.12 3.41
N SER A 116 0.52 -6.79 3.28
CA SER A 116 1.47 -5.95 4.02
C SER A 116 1.23 -6.03 5.53
N ILE A 117 0.00 -5.82 5.98
CA ILE A 117 -0.37 -5.91 7.40
C ILE A 117 0.02 -7.28 7.99
N ASP A 118 -0.32 -8.36 7.30
CA ASP A 118 -0.04 -9.72 7.79
C ASP A 118 1.46 -10.02 7.83
N TYR A 119 2.21 -9.53 6.85
CA TYR A 119 3.65 -9.68 6.82
C TYR A 119 4.33 -8.88 7.93
N TYR A 120 3.97 -7.60 8.09
CA TYR A 120 4.56 -6.72 9.10
C TYR A 120 4.24 -7.16 10.53
N LYS A 121 3.05 -7.69 10.79
CA LYS A 121 2.72 -8.30 12.08
C LYS A 121 3.68 -9.44 12.42
N LYS A 122 3.95 -10.34 11.47
CA LYS A 122 4.91 -11.43 11.67
C LYS A 122 6.32 -10.92 11.94
N LEU A 123 6.75 -9.83 11.30
CA LEU A 123 8.05 -9.21 11.58
C LEU A 123 8.11 -8.64 12.99
N VAL A 124 7.09 -7.91 13.43
CA VAL A 124 7.00 -7.36 14.78
C VAL A 124 7.03 -8.45 15.84
N ASP A 125 6.32 -9.56 15.60
CA ASP A 125 6.26 -10.69 16.54
C ASP A 125 7.60 -11.44 16.64
N ASN A 126 8.39 -11.48 15.57
CA ASN A 126 9.63 -12.27 15.50
C ASN A 126 10.91 -11.46 15.72
N THR A 127 10.85 -10.13 15.79
CA THR A 127 12.03 -9.31 16.04
C THR A 127 12.19 -8.98 17.52
N GLU A 128 13.44 -8.88 18.00
CA GLU A 128 13.77 -8.33 19.31
C GLU A 128 14.23 -6.86 19.23
N ASP A 129 14.44 -6.34 18.03
CA ASP A 129 14.86 -4.95 17.82
C ASP A 129 13.71 -3.98 18.05
N GLN A 130 13.85 -3.14 19.09
CA GLN A 130 12.80 -2.21 19.49
C GLN A 130 12.56 -1.10 18.45
N THR A 131 13.57 -0.71 17.69
CA THR A 131 13.43 0.31 16.63
C THR A 131 12.59 -0.27 15.48
N VAL A 132 12.90 -1.50 15.08
CA VAL A 132 12.12 -2.21 14.05
C VAL A 132 10.68 -2.40 14.52
N LYS A 133 10.47 -2.88 15.77
CA LYS A 133 9.11 -3.01 16.34
C LYS A 133 8.31 -1.71 16.25
N GLN A 134 8.91 -0.59 16.67
CA GLN A 134 8.24 0.70 16.70
C GLN A 134 7.87 1.19 15.29
N VAL A 135 8.80 1.07 14.34
CA VAL A 135 8.55 1.53 12.96
C VAL A 135 7.48 0.70 12.29
N PHE A 136 7.61 -0.65 12.31
CA PHE A 136 6.61 -1.52 11.69
C PHE A 136 5.25 -1.45 12.37
N SER A 137 5.19 -1.28 13.69
CA SER A 137 3.89 -1.09 14.37
C SER A 137 3.16 0.17 13.90
N LYS A 138 3.88 1.27 13.64
CA LYS A 138 3.26 2.48 13.09
C LYS A 138 2.79 2.26 11.66
N ILE A 139 3.61 1.62 10.83
CA ILE A 139 3.24 1.33 9.44
C ILE A 139 2.00 0.42 9.41
N ILE A 140 1.92 -0.62 10.25
CA ILE A 140 0.72 -1.47 10.36
C ILE A 140 -0.55 -0.64 10.62
N GLU A 141 -0.49 0.37 11.47
CA GLU A 141 -1.66 1.25 11.71
C GLU A 141 -1.97 2.13 10.49
N GLU A 142 -0.96 2.58 9.76
CA GLU A 142 -1.13 3.32 8.51
C GLU A 142 -1.75 2.42 7.42
N GLU A 143 -1.29 1.16 7.25
CA GLU A 143 -1.85 0.18 6.30
C GLU A 143 -3.30 -0.21 6.61
N LYS A 144 -3.65 -0.33 7.89
CA LYS A 144 -5.06 -0.52 8.29
C LYS A 144 -5.93 0.65 7.85
N TYR A 145 -5.43 1.87 8.00
CA TYR A 145 -6.13 3.06 7.54
C TYR A 145 -6.27 3.09 6.00
N HIS A 146 -5.23 2.68 5.27
CA HIS A 146 -5.27 2.52 3.81
C HIS A 146 -6.33 1.52 3.39
N TYR A 147 -6.37 0.35 4.05
CA TYR A 147 -7.41 -0.65 3.82
C TYR A 147 -8.81 -0.08 4.03
N ASP A 148 -9.03 0.64 5.12
CA ASP A 148 -10.33 1.24 5.45
C ASP A 148 -10.75 2.30 4.42
N LEU A 149 -9.81 3.09 3.90
CA LEU A 149 -10.07 4.05 2.81
C LEU A 149 -10.53 3.35 1.53
N LEU A 150 -9.82 2.30 1.14
CA LEU A 150 -10.16 1.51 -0.06
C LEU A 150 -11.51 0.82 0.10
N GLN A 151 -11.79 0.27 1.30
CA GLN A 151 -13.08 -0.35 1.61
C GLN A 151 -14.22 0.68 1.56
N ALA A 152 -14.03 1.86 2.12
CA ALA A 152 -15.04 2.92 2.10
C ALA A 152 -15.37 3.35 0.66
N GLU A 153 -14.37 3.51 -0.19
CA GLU A 153 -14.57 3.84 -1.61
C GLU A 153 -15.27 2.70 -2.36
N TYR A 154 -14.88 1.46 -2.08
CA TYR A 154 -15.55 0.28 -2.64
C TYR A 154 -17.03 0.22 -2.25
N ASP A 155 -17.33 0.44 -0.99
CA ASP A 155 -18.69 0.44 -0.46
C ASP A 155 -19.52 1.59 -1.06
N GLN A 156 -18.92 2.75 -1.25
CA GLN A 156 -19.55 3.87 -1.92
C GLN A 156 -19.94 3.52 -3.35
N LEU A 157 -19.01 2.95 -4.13
CA LEU A 157 -19.27 2.57 -5.52
C LEU A 157 -20.30 1.45 -5.64
N THR A 158 -20.35 0.51 -4.71
CA THR A 158 -21.31 -0.59 -4.73
C THR A 158 -22.65 -0.23 -4.10
N GLY A 159 -22.73 0.84 -3.34
CA GLY A 159 -23.90 1.21 -2.54
C GLY A 159 -24.19 0.19 -1.41
N SER A 160 -23.17 -0.57 -1.00
CA SER A 160 -23.27 -1.66 -0.02
C SER A 160 -22.77 -1.29 1.37
N GLY A 161 -22.15 -0.11 1.53
CA GLY A 161 -21.58 0.33 2.78
C GLY A 161 -22.61 0.73 3.80
N PHE A 162 -22.39 0.34 5.06
CA PHE A 162 -23.21 0.71 6.21
C PHE A 162 -23.29 2.23 6.43
N TRP A 163 -22.31 2.97 5.92
CA TRP A 163 -22.19 4.43 5.99
C TRP A 163 -23.36 5.18 5.35
N PHE A 164 -24.05 4.58 4.37
CA PHE A 164 -25.15 5.21 3.65
C PHE A 164 -26.46 5.25 4.43
N ASP A 165 -26.60 4.47 5.50
CA ASP A 165 -27.74 4.50 6.39
C ASP A 165 -27.63 5.57 7.47
N ILE A 166 -26.46 6.21 7.62
CA ILE A 166 -26.21 7.28 8.57
C ILE A 166 -26.31 8.61 7.83
N ALA A 167 -27.33 9.41 8.14
CA ALA A 167 -27.62 10.69 7.48
C ALA A 167 -26.44 11.69 7.49
N GLU A 168 -25.54 11.58 8.45
CA GLU A 168 -24.33 12.40 8.60
C GLU A 168 -23.31 12.20 7.48
N PHE A 169 -23.38 11.08 6.77
CA PHE A 169 -22.48 10.76 5.68
C PHE A 169 -23.10 10.93 4.29
N ARG A 170 -24.29 11.48 4.21
CA ARG A 170 -24.86 11.85 2.92
C ARG A 170 -24.15 13.07 2.37
N MET A 171 -23.39 12.85 1.30
CA MET A 171 -22.61 13.89 0.61
C MET A 171 -23.45 14.97 -0.09
N ASP A 172 -24.78 14.88 -0.03
CA ASP A 172 -25.70 15.81 -0.68
C ASP A 172 -25.95 17.11 0.11
N GLY A 173 -25.32 17.27 1.28
CA GLY A 173 -25.36 18.51 2.07
C GLY A 173 -26.77 18.98 2.47
N LYS A 174 -27.76 18.09 2.39
CA LYS A 174 -29.13 18.41 2.83
C LYS A 174 -29.34 17.85 4.23
N PHE A 175 -29.20 18.73 5.19
CA PHE A 175 -29.67 18.55 6.55
C PHE A 175 -31.15 18.95 6.65
#